data_1b022ba7414a969e09c25d2faea3aa36
#
_entry.id   1b022ba7414a969e09c25d2faea3aa36
#
_cell.length_a   1.000
_cell.length_b   1.000
_cell.length_c   1.000
_cell.angle_alpha   90.00
_cell.angle_beta   90.00
_cell.angle_gamma   90.00
#
_symmetry.space_group_name_H-M   'P 1'
#
loop_
_entity.id
_entity.type
_entity.pdbx_description
1 polymer ?
#
loop_
_entity_poly.entity_id
_entity_poly.type
_entity_poly.pdbx_seq_one_letter_code
_entity_poly.pdbx_strand_id
1 'polypeptide(L)'
;MLKQKTLRGSFSLNGKGLHTGVNLTVTFNPAPDNHGYKIQRIDLEGQPIIDAVAENVGDTTRGTVLIKNGIKVSTVEHALAALYAAGIDNCLIQVNGPEFPILDGSAKQYVCLLYTSPS
;
A
#
# COMPACT_ATOMS: atom_id res chain seq x y z
N MET A 1 -15.23 -14.35 -18.36
CA MET A 1 -13.98 -13.89 -17.75
C MET A 1 -14.25 -12.72 -16.84
N LEU A 2 -13.73 -12.77 -15.64
CA LEU A 2 -13.87 -11.64 -14.69
C LEU A 2 -12.91 -10.52 -15.07
N LYS A 3 -13.41 -9.30 -15.07
CA LYS A 3 -12.57 -8.13 -15.28
C LYS A 3 -11.81 -7.82 -14.01
N GLN A 4 -10.58 -7.38 -14.15
CA GLN A 4 -9.80 -6.87 -13.04
C GLN A 4 -10.36 -5.53 -12.59
N LYS A 5 -10.12 -5.19 -11.33
CA LYS A 5 -10.64 -3.96 -10.75
C LYS A 5 -9.51 -3.09 -10.24
N THR A 6 -9.72 -1.79 -10.33
CA THR A 6 -8.82 -0.79 -9.79
C THR A 6 -9.63 0.34 -9.15
N LEU A 7 -8.96 1.31 -8.59
CA LEU A 7 -9.61 2.48 -8.00
C LEU A 7 -10.16 3.39 -9.09
N ARG A 8 -11.24 4.12 -8.76
CA ARG A 8 -11.78 5.15 -9.67
C ARG A 8 -10.88 6.36 -9.79
N GLY A 9 -10.18 6.68 -8.73
CA GLY A 9 -9.30 7.83 -8.68
C GLY A 9 -8.33 7.68 -7.54
N SER A 10 -7.47 8.67 -7.35
CA SER A 10 -6.46 8.67 -6.30
C SER A 10 -6.99 9.31 -5.04
N PHE A 11 -6.56 8.79 -3.88
CA PHE A 11 -6.82 9.42 -2.60
C PHE A 11 -5.66 9.18 -1.65
N SER A 12 -5.54 10.04 -0.63
CA SER A 12 -4.44 9.97 0.33
C SER A 12 -4.97 9.88 1.76
N LEU A 13 -4.20 9.20 2.60
CA LEU A 13 -4.45 9.09 4.04
C LEU A 13 -3.19 9.53 4.78
N ASN A 14 -3.38 10.26 5.88
CA ASN A 14 -2.29 10.72 6.73
C ASN A 14 -2.40 10.08 8.11
N GLY A 15 -1.26 9.84 8.72
CA GLY A 15 -1.22 9.33 10.09
C GLY A 15 0.21 9.22 10.57
N LYS A 16 0.37 8.85 11.83
CA LYS A 16 1.70 8.63 12.39
C LYS A 16 2.15 7.20 12.16
N GLY A 17 3.44 7.03 11.93
CA GLY A 17 4.04 5.71 11.85
C GLY A 17 4.16 5.09 13.23
N LEU A 18 3.92 3.78 13.31
CA LEU A 18 4.03 3.04 14.58
C LEU A 18 5.46 3.06 15.13
N HIS A 19 6.43 2.90 14.24
CA HIS A 19 7.83 2.79 14.63
C HIS A 19 8.56 4.11 14.60
N THR A 20 8.27 4.94 13.58
CA THR A 20 8.98 6.22 13.42
C THR A 20 8.38 7.36 14.23
N GLY A 21 7.08 7.29 14.54
CA GLY A 21 6.38 8.36 15.24
C GLY A 21 6.19 9.63 14.43
N VAL A 22 6.61 9.65 13.16
CA VAL A 22 6.48 10.83 12.31
C VAL A 22 5.21 10.75 11.48
N ASN A 23 4.76 11.91 10.98
CA ASN A 23 3.60 11.96 10.09
C ASN A 23 3.98 11.41 8.72
N LEU A 24 3.14 10.50 8.24
CA LEU A 24 3.34 9.85 6.96
C LEU A 24 2.07 10.00 6.13
N THR A 25 2.26 10.05 4.81
CA THR A 25 1.16 10.10 3.86
C THR A 25 1.27 8.92 2.92
N VAL A 26 0.17 8.20 2.77
CA VAL A 26 0.07 7.14 1.78
C VAL A 26 -1.00 7.53 0.77
N THR A 27 -0.67 7.40 -0.52
CA THR A 27 -1.56 7.74 -1.63
C THR A 27 -1.85 6.50 -2.44
N PHE A 28 -3.12 6.22 -2.65
CA PHE A 28 -3.58 5.07 -3.41
C PHE A 28 -3.99 5.56 -4.80
N ASN A 29 -3.42 4.95 -5.84
CA ASN A 29 -3.64 5.35 -7.22
C ASN A 29 -4.18 4.18 -8.04
N PRO A 30 -5.06 4.45 -9.02
CA PRO A 30 -5.47 3.40 -9.95
C PRO A 30 -4.28 2.90 -10.76
N ALA A 31 -4.37 1.66 -11.21
CA ALA A 31 -3.31 1.03 -11.98
C ALA A 31 -3.91 0.13 -13.08
N PRO A 32 -3.17 -0.12 -14.17
CA PRO A 32 -3.70 -0.92 -15.28
C PRO A 32 -3.78 -2.40 -14.94
N ASP A 33 -4.42 -3.15 -15.83
CA ASP A 33 -4.55 -4.61 -15.69
C ASP A 33 -3.16 -5.26 -15.56
N ASN A 34 -3.12 -6.30 -14.75
CA ASN A 34 -1.90 -7.08 -14.49
C ASN A 34 -0.82 -6.32 -13.72
N HIS A 35 -1.16 -5.13 -13.21
CA HIS A 35 -0.21 -4.34 -12.40
C HIS A 35 0.03 -4.97 -11.03
N GLY A 36 -1.03 -5.51 -10.42
CA GLY A 36 -0.96 -5.98 -9.04
C GLY A 36 -0.84 -4.84 -8.05
N TYR A 37 -0.38 -5.14 -6.85
CA TYR A 37 -0.12 -4.15 -5.83
C TYR A 37 1.37 -3.81 -5.83
N LYS A 38 1.69 -2.54 -6.03
CA LYS A 38 3.07 -2.06 -5.97
C LYS A 38 3.15 -0.88 -5.01
N ILE A 39 4.24 -0.83 -4.26
CA ILE A 39 4.47 0.24 -3.29
C ILE A 39 5.69 1.03 -3.74
N GLN A 40 5.52 2.35 -3.86
CA GLN A 40 6.58 3.24 -4.30
C GLN A 40 6.97 4.18 -3.17
N ARG A 41 8.28 4.20 -2.84
CA ARG A 41 8.83 5.11 -1.84
C ARG A 41 9.20 6.44 -2.52
N ILE A 42 8.31 7.43 -2.38
CA ILE A 42 8.51 8.72 -3.04
C ILE A 42 9.45 9.66 -2.27
N ASP A 43 9.83 9.29 -1.05
CA ASP A 43 10.79 10.06 -0.25
C ASP A 43 12.25 9.76 -0.61
N LEU A 44 12.50 8.69 -1.36
CA LEU A 44 13.84 8.29 -1.75
C LEU A 44 14.15 8.72 -3.18
N GLU A 45 15.44 8.96 -3.44
CA GLU A 45 15.90 9.28 -4.79
C GLU A 45 15.57 8.12 -5.73
N GLY A 46 15.08 8.44 -6.93
CA GLY A 46 14.67 7.44 -7.90
C GLY A 46 13.32 6.83 -7.61
N GLN A 47 12.71 7.14 -6.48
CA GLN A 47 11.38 6.67 -6.09
C GLN A 47 11.16 5.18 -6.36
N PRO A 48 11.95 4.31 -5.69
CA PRO A 48 11.93 2.87 -5.99
C PRO A 48 10.59 2.23 -5.70
N ILE A 49 10.26 1.19 -6.47
CA ILE A 49 9.01 0.44 -6.37
C ILE A 49 9.30 -0.98 -5.89
N ILE A 50 8.49 -1.45 -4.95
CA ILE A 50 8.53 -2.82 -4.44
C ILE A 50 7.20 -3.49 -4.76
N ASP A 51 7.25 -4.64 -5.44
CA ASP A 51 6.05 -5.43 -5.67
C ASP A 51 5.59 -6.05 -4.35
N ALA A 52 4.29 -5.96 -4.07
CA ALA A 52 3.71 -6.55 -2.86
C ALA A 52 3.41 -8.03 -3.09
N VAL A 53 4.47 -8.82 -3.17
CA VAL A 53 4.39 -10.27 -3.39
C VAL A 53 5.13 -10.99 -2.27
N ALA A 54 4.79 -12.26 -2.05
CA ALA A 54 5.30 -13.05 -0.94
C ALA A 54 6.83 -13.10 -0.89
N GLU A 55 7.49 -13.14 -2.05
CA GLU A 55 8.95 -13.22 -2.12
C GLU A 55 9.65 -11.97 -1.61
N ASN A 56 8.94 -10.84 -1.52
CA ASN A 56 9.48 -9.59 -0.99
C ASN A 56 9.17 -9.39 0.50
N VAL A 57 8.46 -10.31 1.14
CA VAL A 57 8.20 -10.22 2.58
C VAL A 57 9.47 -10.58 3.34
N GLY A 58 9.95 -9.62 4.14
CA GLY A 58 11.20 -9.80 4.88
C GLY A 58 11.01 -10.17 6.33
N ASP A 59 9.98 -9.63 6.98
CA ASP A 59 9.75 -9.85 8.41
C ASP A 59 8.26 -9.67 8.70
N THR A 60 7.75 -10.47 9.64
CA THR A 60 6.36 -10.40 10.05
C THR A 60 6.21 -10.28 11.58
N THR A 61 7.31 -10.18 12.31
CA THR A 61 7.29 -10.17 13.78
C THR A 61 6.58 -8.94 14.33
N ARG A 62 6.78 -7.78 13.73
CA ARG A 62 6.20 -6.51 14.18
C ARG A 62 5.40 -5.85 13.06
N GLY A 63 4.64 -6.64 12.33
CA GLY A 63 3.94 -6.19 11.15
C GLY A 63 4.66 -6.66 9.90
N THR A 64 3.96 -6.58 8.78
CA THR A 64 4.52 -7.06 7.51
C THR A 64 5.47 -6.04 6.92
N VAL A 65 6.69 -6.49 6.63
CA VAL A 65 7.73 -5.67 6.02
C VAL A 65 8.01 -6.21 4.62
N LEU A 66 7.96 -5.33 3.62
CA LEU A 66 8.37 -5.65 2.26
C LEU A 66 9.79 -5.12 2.04
N ILE A 67 10.67 -5.97 1.54
CA ILE A 67 12.08 -5.61 1.31
C ILE A 67 12.49 -6.05 -0.09
N LYS A 68 13.14 -5.13 -0.81
CA LYS A 68 13.74 -5.44 -2.11
C LYS A 68 14.90 -4.48 -2.36
N ASN A 69 16.07 -5.04 -2.71
CA ASN A 69 17.26 -4.26 -3.04
C ASN A 69 17.67 -3.28 -1.92
N GLY A 70 17.50 -3.71 -0.65
CA GLY A 70 17.85 -2.87 0.49
C GLY A 70 16.81 -1.81 0.85
N ILE A 71 15.76 -1.69 0.06
CA ILE A 71 14.65 -0.76 0.30
C ILE A 71 13.56 -1.50 1.06
N LYS A 72 13.02 -0.90 2.12
CA LYS A 72 11.97 -1.56 2.89
C LYS A 72 10.80 -0.63 3.17
N VAL A 73 9.61 -1.23 3.30
CA VAL A 73 8.40 -0.56 3.77
C VAL A 73 7.71 -1.46 4.77
N SER A 74 7.41 -0.94 5.94
CA SER A 74 6.80 -1.71 7.04
C SER A 74 5.31 -1.40 7.19
N THR A 75 4.64 -2.27 7.95
CA THR A 75 3.26 -2.04 8.41
C THR A 75 2.28 -1.90 7.24
N VAL A 76 2.46 -2.77 6.23
CA VAL A 76 1.68 -2.71 4.99
C VAL A 76 0.41 -3.56 5.05
N GLU A 77 0.28 -4.43 6.05
CA GLU A 77 -0.76 -5.47 6.08
C GLU A 77 -2.19 -4.93 6.07
N HIS A 78 -2.45 -3.84 6.78
CA HIS A 78 -3.82 -3.28 6.84
C HIS A 78 -4.25 -2.72 5.50
N ALA A 79 -3.36 -2.00 4.83
CA ALA A 79 -3.66 -1.45 3.52
C ALA A 79 -3.87 -2.54 2.48
N LEU A 80 -3.00 -3.54 2.46
CA LEU A 80 -3.11 -4.64 1.51
C LEU A 80 -4.36 -5.47 1.76
N ALA A 81 -4.68 -5.72 3.04
CA ALA A 81 -5.91 -6.44 3.41
C ALA A 81 -7.16 -5.67 2.98
N ALA A 82 -7.16 -4.35 3.12
CA ALA A 82 -8.28 -3.52 2.70
C ALA A 82 -8.49 -3.57 1.19
N LEU A 83 -7.42 -3.47 0.43
CA LEU A 83 -7.49 -3.58 -1.04
C LEU A 83 -8.03 -4.94 -1.47
N TYR A 84 -7.54 -5.99 -0.85
CA TYR A 84 -7.99 -7.34 -1.15
C TYR A 84 -9.47 -7.53 -0.80
N ALA A 85 -9.88 -7.06 0.38
CA ALA A 85 -11.27 -7.17 0.83
C ALA A 85 -12.22 -6.38 -0.06
N ALA A 86 -11.77 -5.26 -0.62
CA ALA A 86 -12.57 -4.45 -1.54
C ALA A 86 -12.60 -4.99 -2.97
N GLY A 87 -11.86 -6.06 -3.24
CA GLY A 87 -11.83 -6.68 -4.57
C GLY A 87 -10.99 -5.94 -5.57
N ILE A 88 -10.06 -5.11 -5.12
CA ILE A 88 -9.16 -4.37 -6.00
C ILE A 88 -8.01 -5.27 -6.40
N ASP A 89 -7.75 -5.37 -7.69
CA ASP A 89 -6.68 -6.21 -8.23
C ASP A 89 -5.40 -5.43 -8.53
N ASN A 90 -5.54 -4.15 -8.84
CA ASN A 90 -4.42 -3.34 -9.29
C ASN A 90 -4.41 -1.98 -8.59
N CYS A 91 -3.29 -1.62 -7.99
CA CYS A 91 -3.15 -0.37 -7.27
C CYS A 91 -1.68 0.00 -7.14
N LEU A 92 -1.35 1.27 -7.42
CA LEU A 92 -0.04 1.81 -7.10
C LEU A 92 -0.15 2.60 -5.81
N ILE A 93 0.61 2.22 -4.80
CA ILE A 93 0.56 2.84 -3.49
C ILE A 93 1.85 3.60 -3.28
N GLN A 94 1.75 4.91 -3.07
CA GLN A 94 2.92 5.78 -2.85
C GLN A 94 2.97 6.16 -1.38
N VAL A 95 4.16 6.06 -0.77
CA VAL A 95 4.35 6.41 0.63
C VAL A 95 5.61 7.26 0.75
N ASN A 96 5.55 8.26 1.60
CA ASN A 96 6.68 9.20 1.79
C ASN A 96 7.56 8.85 2.97
N GLY A 97 7.67 7.56 3.31
CA GLY A 97 8.51 7.11 4.39
C GLY A 97 8.67 5.60 4.42
N PRO A 98 9.38 5.07 5.44
CA PRO A 98 9.72 3.64 5.50
C PRO A 98 8.62 2.76 6.08
N GLU A 99 7.45 3.32 6.36
CA GLU A 99 6.31 2.56 6.86
C GLU A 99 5.01 3.24 6.49
N PHE A 100 3.92 2.46 6.53
CA PHE A 100 2.59 3.03 6.31
C PHE A 100 2.09 3.67 7.60
N PRO A 101 1.31 4.76 7.49
CA PRO A 101 0.71 5.36 8.69
C PRO A 101 -0.29 4.42 9.33
N ILE A 102 -0.37 4.49 10.67
CA ILE A 102 -1.38 3.79 11.43
C ILE A 102 -2.45 4.82 11.79
N LEU A 103 -3.68 4.56 11.35
CA LEU A 103 -4.79 5.45 11.64
C LEU A 103 -5.45 5.04 12.96
N ASP A 104 -5.92 3.81 13.06
CA ASP A 104 -6.44 3.28 14.31
C ASP A 104 -6.07 1.80 14.50
N GLY A 105 -5.07 1.34 13.74
CA GLY A 105 -4.60 -0.04 13.79
C GLY A 105 -5.52 -1.03 13.10
N SER A 106 -6.46 -0.55 12.27
CA SER A 106 -7.47 -1.38 11.64
C SER A 106 -7.55 -1.11 10.14
N ALA A 107 -7.94 -2.14 9.37
CA ALA A 107 -8.17 -2.00 7.94
C ALA A 107 -9.46 -1.26 7.61
N LYS A 108 -10.32 -1.02 8.60
CA LYS A 108 -11.65 -0.45 8.38
C LYS A 108 -11.60 0.91 7.71
N GLN A 109 -10.69 1.79 8.14
CA GLN A 109 -10.58 3.12 7.57
C GLN A 109 -10.17 3.09 6.10
N TYR A 110 -9.31 2.15 5.73
CA TYR A 110 -8.91 1.96 4.33
C TYR A 110 -10.10 1.50 3.50
N VAL A 111 -10.86 0.52 4.00
CA VAL A 111 -12.01 -0.03 3.27
C VAL A 111 -13.06 1.05 3.00
N CYS A 112 -13.33 1.92 3.97
CA CYS A 112 -14.36 2.96 3.83
C CYS A 112 -14.05 3.96 2.72
N LEU A 113 -12.79 4.11 2.34
CA LEU A 113 -12.35 5.08 1.34
C LEU A 113 -12.08 4.48 -0.03
N LEU A 114 -12.21 3.16 -0.18
CA LEU A 114 -11.93 2.49 -1.43
C LEU A 114 -13.19 2.36 -2.28
N TYR A 115 -13.08 2.77 -3.54
CA TYR A 115 -14.09 2.57 -4.55
C TYR A 115 -13.49 1.79 -5.69
N THR A 116 -14.25 0.85 -6.24
CA THR A 116 -13.77 0.03 -7.35
C THR A 116 -14.51 0.35 -8.62
N SER A 117 -13.83 0.19 -9.74
CA SER A 117 -14.49 0.17 -11.04
C SER A 117 -13.80 -0.86 -11.91
N PRO A 118 -14.51 -1.44 -12.88
CA PRO A 118 -13.88 -2.36 -13.83
C PRO A 118 -12.75 -1.68 -14.57
N SER A 119 -11.66 -2.41 -14.71
CA SER A 119 -10.52 -1.94 -15.50
C SER A 119 -10.71 -2.22 -16.96
#